data_db6118c51822605f7281a10b510ad5a9
#
_entry.id   db6118c51822605f7281a10b510ad5a9
#
_cell.length_a   1.000
_cell.length_b   1.000
_cell.length_c   1.000
_cell.angle_alpha   90.00
_cell.angle_beta   90.00
_cell.angle_gamma   90.00
#
_symmetry.space_group_name_H-M   'P 1'
#
loop_
_entity.id
_entity.type
_entity.pdbx_description
1 polymer ?
#
loop_
_entity_poly.entity_id
_entity_poly.type
_entity_poly.pdbx_seq_one_letter_code
_entity_poly.pdbx_strand_id
1 'polypeptide(L)'
;MIPTSSLVMIVVSLVLGFAVPISLAWWLVKKHNANLRTILIGAATFIVFALILETIVHQIVLKGPHGAAIQGNTLYLALYGGLMAGLFEETGRFLSMKYLLKKEPTTVKPAIAYGIGHGGVEMILVFGFTMISYLTMAVMARAGQIDTLLSQTPAEAQGTVNELISKLSESNVGEWLMGIWERATALILHLSLSILVWAAVRKGGKWLWLFPAAILLHALVDGQAVILVKSASTLATETILFAEAIAIAAFAFLVAKRISS
;
A
#
# COMPACT_ATOMS: atom_id res chain seq x y z
N MET A 1 -20.75 0.69 22.47
CA MET A 1 -19.62 1.56 22.96
C MET A 1 -18.32 0.96 22.47
N ILE A 2 -17.41 1.76 21.90
CA ILE A 2 -16.12 1.25 21.37
C ILE A 2 -15.26 0.68 22.50
N PRO A 3 -14.77 -0.58 22.37
CA PRO A 3 -13.97 -1.24 23.41
C PRO A 3 -12.66 -0.50 23.67
N THR A 4 -12.17 -0.53 24.92
CA THR A 4 -10.88 0.06 25.26
C THR A 4 -9.72 -0.66 24.53
N SER A 5 -9.82 -1.97 24.33
CA SER A 5 -8.85 -2.74 23.52
C SER A 5 -8.74 -2.22 22.10
N SER A 6 -9.86 -1.91 21.43
CA SER A 6 -9.87 -1.35 20.08
C SER A 6 -9.22 0.03 20.07
N LEU A 7 -9.50 0.89 21.05
CA LEU A 7 -8.85 2.20 21.16
C LEU A 7 -7.32 2.07 21.30
N VAL A 8 -6.86 1.16 22.17
CA VAL A 8 -5.42 0.87 22.33
C VAL A 8 -4.81 0.40 21.00
N MET A 9 -5.49 -0.52 20.32
CA MET A 9 -4.99 -1.05 19.05
C MET A 9 -4.99 -0.01 17.91
N ILE A 10 -5.95 0.91 17.87
CA ILE A 10 -5.93 2.05 16.95
C ILE A 10 -4.69 2.90 17.20
N VAL A 11 -4.37 3.21 18.47
CA VAL A 11 -3.17 3.99 18.82
C VAL A 11 -1.89 3.23 18.45
N VAL A 12 -1.82 1.92 18.73
CA VAL A 12 -0.67 1.08 18.35
C VAL A 12 -0.50 1.09 16.82
N SER A 13 -1.59 0.87 16.07
CA SER A 13 -1.58 0.88 14.60
C SER A 13 -1.16 2.25 14.05
N LEU A 14 -1.66 3.33 14.64
CA LEU A 14 -1.27 4.71 14.31
C LEU A 14 0.25 4.91 14.49
N VAL A 15 0.76 4.55 15.67
CA VAL A 15 2.20 4.68 15.95
C VAL A 15 3.03 3.86 14.98
N LEU A 16 2.66 2.61 14.71
CA LEU A 16 3.38 1.74 13.76
C LEU A 16 3.30 2.27 12.34
N GLY A 17 2.14 2.81 11.91
CA GLY A 17 1.93 3.38 10.59
C GLY A 17 2.89 4.53 10.26
N PHE A 18 3.31 5.31 11.26
CA PHE A 18 4.30 6.38 11.10
C PHE A 18 5.71 5.95 11.50
N ALA A 19 5.86 5.28 12.63
CA ALA A 19 7.19 4.97 13.18
C ALA A 19 7.98 3.99 12.33
N VAL A 20 7.33 2.96 11.76
CA VAL A 20 8.02 1.94 10.95
C VAL A 20 8.68 2.55 9.70
N PRO A 21 7.96 3.24 8.79
CA PRO A 21 8.57 3.79 7.59
C PRO A 21 9.59 4.88 7.91
N ILE A 22 9.34 5.74 8.90
CA ILE A 22 10.28 6.80 9.31
C ILE A 22 11.56 6.18 9.87
N SER A 23 11.45 5.18 10.73
CA SER A 23 12.61 4.50 11.33
C SER A 23 13.44 3.77 10.29
N LEU A 24 12.81 3.09 9.33
CA LEU A 24 13.50 2.42 8.22
C LEU A 24 14.22 3.42 7.31
N ALA A 25 13.57 4.53 6.97
CA ALA A 25 14.19 5.60 6.19
C ALA A 25 15.39 6.21 6.93
N TRP A 26 15.22 6.53 8.21
CA TRP A 26 16.29 7.04 9.07
C TRP A 26 17.47 6.06 9.16
N TRP A 27 17.17 4.78 9.41
CA TRP A 27 18.18 3.72 9.53
C TRP A 27 18.98 3.56 8.23
N LEU A 28 18.31 3.55 7.08
CA LEU A 28 18.99 3.47 5.77
C LEU A 28 19.90 4.67 5.53
N VAL A 29 19.43 5.88 5.82
CA VAL A 29 20.23 7.10 5.60
C VAL A 29 21.43 7.14 6.56
N LYS A 30 21.21 6.90 7.86
CA LYS A 30 22.24 7.08 8.88
C LYS A 30 23.23 5.92 8.99
N LYS A 31 22.77 4.68 8.80
CA LYS A 31 23.61 3.49 8.99
C LYS A 31 24.13 2.90 7.69
N HIS A 32 23.42 3.09 6.59
CA HIS A 32 23.77 2.51 5.29
C HIS A 32 24.13 3.55 4.23
N ASN A 33 24.20 4.83 4.59
CA ASN A 33 24.51 5.94 3.68
C ASN A 33 23.63 5.91 2.40
N ALA A 34 22.34 5.62 2.56
CA ALA A 34 21.40 5.72 1.46
C ALA A 34 21.09 7.19 1.17
N ASN A 35 20.87 7.49 -0.10
CA ASN A 35 20.54 8.82 -0.52
C ASN A 35 19.08 9.15 -0.14
N LEU A 36 18.86 10.14 0.73
CA LEU A 36 17.54 10.59 1.14
C LEU A 36 16.69 11.00 -0.07
N ARG A 37 17.31 11.62 -1.10
CA ARG A 37 16.63 11.99 -2.34
C ARG A 37 15.97 10.76 -3.00
N THR A 38 16.59 9.60 -2.97
CA THR A 38 16.03 8.36 -3.54
C THR A 38 14.77 7.93 -2.80
N ILE A 39 14.76 8.02 -1.47
CA ILE A 39 13.57 7.75 -0.64
C ILE A 39 12.45 8.74 -0.98
N LEU A 40 12.77 10.04 -1.06
CA LEU A 40 11.78 11.09 -1.38
C LEU A 40 11.22 10.94 -2.80
N ILE A 41 12.02 10.49 -3.78
CA ILE A 41 11.55 10.19 -5.14
C ILE A 41 10.58 9.00 -5.10
N GLY A 42 10.87 7.95 -4.33
CA GLY A 42 9.94 6.83 -4.14
C GLY A 42 8.60 7.28 -3.58
N ALA A 43 8.64 8.08 -2.51
CA ALA A 43 7.44 8.66 -1.90
C ALA A 43 6.64 9.56 -2.87
N ALA A 44 7.31 10.47 -3.56
CA ALA A 44 6.67 11.34 -4.54
C ALA A 44 6.06 10.56 -5.72
N THR A 45 6.71 9.47 -6.13
CA THR A 45 6.19 8.62 -7.22
C THR A 45 4.88 7.95 -6.82
N PHE A 46 4.77 7.40 -5.62
CA PHE A 46 3.50 6.85 -5.12
C PHE A 46 2.40 7.92 -5.11
N ILE A 47 2.67 9.09 -4.55
CA ILE A 47 1.70 10.18 -4.49
C ILE A 47 1.20 10.56 -5.89
N VAL A 48 2.13 10.73 -6.85
CA VAL A 48 1.75 11.17 -8.20
C VAL A 48 1.04 10.07 -8.97
N PHE A 49 1.58 8.85 -8.99
CA PHE A 49 1.06 7.80 -9.87
C PHE A 49 -0.14 7.06 -9.26
N ALA A 50 -0.09 6.68 -7.98
CA ALA A 50 -1.19 5.99 -7.32
C ALA A 50 -2.28 6.98 -6.83
N LEU A 51 -1.93 7.94 -5.98
CA LEU A 51 -2.96 8.78 -5.35
C LEU A 51 -3.55 9.85 -6.28
N ILE A 52 -2.82 10.32 -7.30
CA ILE A 52 -3.32 11.35 -8.20
C ILE A 52 -3.75 10.75 -9.53
N LEU A 53 -2.81 10.21 -10.32
CA LEU A 53 -3.11 9.80 -11.69
C LEU A 53 -4.06 8.60 -11.75
N GLU A 54 -3.81 7.57 -10.97
CA GLU A 54 -4.69 6.39 -10.90
C GLU A 54 -6.07 6.77 -10.38
N THR A 55 -6.16 7.60 -9.33
CA THR A 55 -7.43 8.07 -8.79
C THR A 55 -8.24 8.85 -9.85
N ILE A 56 -7.60 9.68 -10.69
CA ILE A 56 -8.29 10.36 -11.80
C ILE A 56 -8.90 9.33 -12.76
N VAL A 57 -8.15 8.30 -13.12
CA VAL A 57 -8.66 7.23 -14.00
C VAL A 57 -9.80 6.45 -13.33
N HIS A 58 -9.70 6.16 -12.04
CA HIS A 58 -10.77 5.53 -11.28
C HIS A 58 -12.06 6.38 -11.30
N GLN A 59 -11.96 7.70 -11.12
CA GLN A 59 -13.13 8.58 -11.20
C GLN A 59 -13.79 8.55 -12.58
N ILE A 60 -13.01 8.51 -13.66
CA ILE A 60 -13.52 8.46 -15.03
C ILE A 60 -14.17 7.09 -15.31
N VAL A 61 -13.48 5.99 -15.02
CA VAL A 61 -13.91 4.65 -15.40
C VAL A 61 -15.06 4.15 -14.52
N LEU A 62 -14.95 4.31 -13.17
CA LEU A 62 -15.94 3.77 -12.24
C LEU A 62 -17.23 4.62 -12.15
N LYS A 63 -17.17 5.89 -12.57
CA LYS A 63 -18.37 6.73 -12.75
C LYS A 63 -18.88 6.73 -14.19
N GLY A 64 -18.14 6.10 -15.11
CA GLY A 64 -18.52 5.99 -16.53
C GLY A 64 -19.53 4.88 -16.80
N PRO A 65 -19.88 4.66 -18.07
CA PRO A 65 -20.94 3.74 -18.50
C PRO A 65 -20.77 2.28 -18.03
N HIS A 66 -19.53 1.83 -17.87
CA HIS A 66 -19.19 0.47 -17.45
C HIS A 66 -18.91 0.34 -15.94
N GLY A 67 -18.93 1.46 -15.20
CA GLY A 67 -18.55 1.49 -13.79
C GLY A 67 -19.44 0.60 -12.91
N ALA A 68 -20.75 0.63 -13.13
CA ALA A 68 -21.68 -0.23 -12.38
C ALA A 68 -21.42 -1.73 -12.62
N ALA A 69 -21.09 -2.13 -13.86
CA ALA A 69 -20.77 -3.51 -14.18
C ALA A 69 -19.44 -3.96 -13.52
N ILE A 70 -18.43 -3.09 -13.51
CA ILE A 70 -17.16 -3.37 -12.84
C ILE A 70 -17.36 -3.53 -11.34
N GLN A 71 -18.02 -2.57 -10.68
CA GLN A 71 -18.25 -2.57 -9.24
C GLN A 71 -19.20 -3.67 -8.77
N GLY A 72 -20.16 -4.07 -9.61
CA GLY A 72 -21.13 -5.13 -9.32
C GLY A 72 -20.58 -6.55 -9.48
N ASN A 73 -19.39 -6.73 -10.06
CA ASN A 73 -18.79 -8.05 -10.28
C ASN A 73 -17.39 -8.14 -9.66
N THR A 74 -17.23 -9.04 -8.69
CA THR A 74 -15.97 -9.18 -7.94
C THR A 74 -14.78 -9.48 -8.84
N LEU A 75 -14.94 -10.32 -9.88
CA LEU A 75 -13.85 -10.64 -10.79
C LEU A 75 -13.47 -9.43 -11.65
N TYR A 76 -14.45 -8.69 -12.17
CA TYR A 76 -14.18 -7.47 -12.93
C TYR A 76 -13.50 -6.40 -12.06
N LEU A 77 -13.95 -6.24 -10.81
CA LEU A 77 -13.34 -5.31 -9.86
C LEU A 77 -11.91 -5.71 -9.52
N ALA A 78 -11.66 -7.00 -9.30
CA ALA A 78 -10.33 -7.55 -9.03
C ALA A 78 -9.37 -7.36 -10.20
N LEU A 79 -9.80 -7.69 -11.42
CA LEU A 79 -9.00 -7.50 -12.64
C LEU A 79 -8.72 -6.02 -12.90
N TYR A 80 -9.73 -5.18 -12.75
CA TYR A 80 -9.60 -3.74 -12.96
C TYR A 80 -8.68 -3.13 -11.90
N GLY A 81 -8.95 -3.33 -10.61
CA GLY A 81 -8.17 -2.75 -9.53
C GLY A 81 -6.72 -3.21 -9.54
N GLY A 82 -6.48 -4.53 -9.62
CA GLY A 82 -5.13 -5.06 -9.67
C GLY A 82 -4.34 -4.58 -10.90
N LEU A 83 -4.96 -4.54 -12.08
CA LEU A 83 -4.28 -4.01 -13.27
C LEU A 83 -4.00 -2.50 -13.17
N MET A 84 -4.88 -1.72 -12.57
CA MET A 84 -4.65 -0.28 -12.37
C MET A 84 -3.48 -0.05 -11.44
N ALA A 85 -3.46 -0.66 -10.25
CA ALA A 85 -2.36 -0.56 -9.31
C ALA A 85 -1.03 -0.98 -9.97
N GLY A 86 -0.97 -2.17 -10.55
CA GLY A 86 0.23 -2.66 -11.23
C GLY A 86 0.70 -1.75 -12.37
N LEU A 87 -0.19 -1.25 -13.22
CA LEU A 87 0.18 -0.38 -14.34
C LEU A 87 0.67 0.98 -13.87
N PHE A 88 -0.07 1.65 -12.97
CA PHE A 88 0.30 3.00 -12.54
C PHE A 88 1.54 3.00 -11.68
N GLU A 89 1.58 2.16 -10.65
CA GLU A 89 2.68 2.17 -9.70
C GLU A 89 3.98 1.67 -10.32
N GLU A 90 3.95 0.55 -11.07
CA GLU A 90 5.18 0.03 -11.67
C GLU A 90 5.67 0.89 -12.82
N THR A 91 4.77 1.53 -13.59
CA THR A 91 5.17 2.51 -14.61
C THR A 91 5.80 3.74 -13.96
N GLY A 92 5.20 4.28 -12.89
CA GLY A 92 5.79 5.37 -12.12
C GLY A 92 7.16 5.00 -11.57
N ARG A 93 7.30 3.80 -11.01
CA ARG A 93 8.54 3.23 -10.52
C ARG A 93 9.60 3.12 -11.60
N PHE A 94 9.25 2.57 -12.75
CA PHE A 94 10.15 2.44 -13.90
C PHE A 94 10.62 3.81 -14.42
N LEU A 95 9.72 4.74 -14.62
CA LEU A 95 10.03 6.08 -15.15
C LEU A 95 10.92 6.87 -14.17
N SER A 96 10.59 6.89 -12.89
CA SER A 96 11.38 7.61 -11.88
C SER A 96 12.77 6.98 -11.71
N MET A 97 12.88 5.67 -11.69
CA MET A 97 14.18 5.00 -11.62
C MET A 97 15.03 5.25 -12.87
N LYS A 98 14.42 5.23 -14.05
CA LYS A 98 15.12 5.44 -15.32
C LYS A 98 15.61 6.86 -15.51
N TYR A 99 14.80 7.85 -15.15
CA TYR A 99 15.09 9.25 -15.46
C TYR A 99 15.60 10.05 -14.25
N LEU A 100 15.01 9.86 -13.08
CA LEU A 100 15.36 10.65 -11.90
C LEU A 100 16.51 10.05 -11.09
N LEU A 101 16.66 8.70 -11.12
CA LEU A 101 17.69 7.98 -10.39
C LEU A 101 18.86 7.49 -11.29
N LYS A 102 18.96 7.99 -12.51
CA LYS A 102 20.00 7.58 -13.47
C LYS A 102 21.45 7.72 -12.96
N LYS A 103 21.68 8.64 -12.00
CA LYS A 103 23.00 8.89 -11.41
C LYS A 103 23.31 8.03 -10.18
N GLU A 104 22.33 7.26 -9.67
CA GLU A 104 22.55 6.36 -8.54
C GLU A 104 23.42 5.17 -8.95
N PRO A 105 24.24 4.60 -8.03
CA PRO A 105 25.08 3.45 -8.35
C PRO A 105 24.25 2.22 -8.72
N THR A 106 24.80 1.38 -9.60
CA THR A 106 24.14 0.13 -10.00
C THR A 106 24.36 -0.95 -8.93
N THR A 107 23.78 -0.72 -7.75
CA THR A 107 23.72 -1.66 -6.62
C THR A 107 22.26 -1.81 -6.21
N VAL A 108 21.96 -2.73 -5.31
CA VAL A 108 20.59 -2.92 -4.81
C VAL A 108 20.14 -1.81 -3.86
N LYS A 109 21.06 -1.08 -3.24
CA LYS A 109 20.75 -0.06 -2.22
C LYS A 109 19.76 1.02 -2.68
N PRO A 110 19.91 1.62 -3.89
CA PRO A 110 18.91 2.59 -4.38
C PRO A 110 17.51 2.00 -4.55
N ALA A 111 17.41 0.73 -4.96
CA ALA A 111 16.11 0.06 -5.06
C ALA A 111 15.41 -0.08 -3.70
N ILE A 112 16.17 -0.50 -2.67
CA ILE A 112 15.66 -0.61 -1.30
C ILE A 112 15.26 0.78 -0.77
N ALA A 113 16.09 1.80 -0.96
CA ALA A 113 15.80 3.16 -0.55
C ALA A 113 14.53 3.70 -1.22
N TYR A 114 14.39 3.47 -2.51
CA TYR A 114 13.19 3.84 -3.26
C TYR A 114 11.95 3.09 -2.73
N GLY A 115 12.05 1.77 -2.54
CA GLY A 115 10.95 0.93 -2.04
C GLY A 115 10.47 1.34 -0.64
N ILE A 116 11.40 1.71 0.26
CA ILE A 116 11.04 2.27 1.58
C ILE A 116 10.34 3.64 1.42
N GLY A 117 10.77 4.47 0.46
CA GLY A 117 10.07 5.72 0.18
C GLY A 117 8.66 5.49 -0.34
N HIS A 118 8.50 4.60 -1.31
CA HIS A 118 7.23 4.29 -1.97
C HIS A 118 6.25 3.58 -1.01
N GLY A 119 6.57 2.38 -0.53
CA GLY A 119 5.69 1.64 0.38
C GLY A 119 5.58 2.29 1.77
N GLY A 120 6.61 3.05 2.20
CA GLY A 120 6.56 3.78 3.45
C GLY A 120 5.59 4.96 3.41
N VAL A 121 5.54 5.74 2.32
CA VAL A 121 4.56 6.82 2.18
C VAL A 121 3.15 6.27 2.01
N GLU A 122 2.97 5.16 1.33
CA GLU A 122 1.69 4.45 1.29
C GLU A 122 1.23 4.07 2.70
N MET A 123 2.09 3.43 3.49
CA MET A 123 1.78 3.07 4.88
C MET A 123 1.39 4.30 5.71
N ILE A 124 2.07 5.44 5.54
CA ILE A 124 1.72 6.68 6.24
C ILE A 124 0.36 7.22 5.77
N LEU A 125 0.17 7.38 4.46
CA LEU A 125 -0.99 8.09 3.91
C LEU A 125 -2.26 7.22 3.93
N VAL A 126 -2.14 5.94 3.57
CA VAL A 126 -3.31 5.05 3.50
C VAL A 126 -3.64 4.49 4.88
N PHE A 127 -2.68 3.98 5.63
CA PHE A 127 -2.92 3.36 6.93
C PHE A 127 -2.83 4.36 8.09
N GLY A 128 -1.75 5.12 8.20
CA GLY A 128 -1.52 6.05 9.31
C GLY A 128 -2.64 7.10 9.42
N PHE A 129 -3.01 7.77 8.32
CA PHE A 129 -4.10 8.76 8.33
C PHE A 129 -5.47 8.12 8.55
N THR A 130 -5.70 6.88 8.08
CA THR A 130 -6.93 6.14 8.41
C THR A 130 -7.03 5.90 9.92
N MET A 131 -5.92 5.56 10.58
CA MET A 131 -5.91 5.39 12.04
C MET A 131 -6.19 6.69 12.80
N ILE A 132 -5.75 7.85 12.28
CA ILE A 132 -6.14 9.17 12.84
C ILE A 132 -7.65 9.35 12.76
N SER A 133 -8.26 9.05 11.62
CA SER A 133 -9.71 9.15 11.42
C SER A 133 -10.46 8.21 12.38
N TYR A 134 -10.02 6.97 12.50
CA TYR A 134 -10.62 5.99 13.41
C TYR A 134 -10.47 6.41 14.88
N LEU A 135 -9.30 6.94 15.26
CA LEU A 135 -9.09 7.45 16.62
C LEU A 135 -10.05 8.61 16.92
N THR A 136 -10.20 9.55 16.00
CA THR A 136 -11.14 10.68 16.14
C THR A 136 -12.58 10.20 16.32
N MET A 137 -13.04 9.29 15.44
CA MET A 137 -14.38 8.71 15.54
C MET A 137 -14.56 7.94 16.86
N ALA A 138 -13.57 7.16 17.27
CA ALA A 138 -13.63 6.38 18.51
C ALA A 138 -13.72 7.26 19.75
N VAL A 139 -12.96 8.35 19.80
CA VAL A 139 -12.99 9.31 20.91
C VAL A 139 -14.32 10.04 20.95
N MET A 140 -14.82 10.54 19.82
CA MET A 140 -16.12 11.24 19.74
C MET A 140 -17.27 10.30 20.11
N ALA A 141 -17.25 9.06 19.64
CA ALA A 141 -18.27 8.07 19.97
C ALA A 141 -18.30 7.75 21.48
N ARG A 142 -17.13 7.62 22.12
CA ARG A 142 -17.04 7.40 23.58
C ARG A 142 -17.46 8.61 24.40
N ALA A 143 -17.27 9.82 23.87
CA ALA A 143 -17.70 11.07 24.50
C ALA A 143 -19.20 11.35 24.29
N GLY A 144 -19.95 10.49 23.58
CA GLY A 144 -21.37 10.72 23.26
C GLY A 144 -21.60 11.82 22.22
N GLN A 145 -20.60 12.15 21.41
CA GLN A 145 -20.61 13.24 20.44
C GLN A 145 -20.85 12.76 18.99
N ILE A 146 -21.50 11.60 18.81
CA ILE A 146 -21.78 11.06 17.47
C ILE A 146 -22.67 12.00 16.67
N ASP A 147 -23.72 12.58 17.28
CA ASP A 147 -24.62 13.51 16.61
C ASP A 147 -23.87 14.77 16.12
N THR A 148 -22.90 15.25 16.90
CA THR A 148 -22.03 16.37 16.49
C THR A 148 -21.19 15.98 15.26
N LEU A 149 -20.60 14.78 15.24
CA LEU A 149 -19.87 14.27 14.10
C LEU A 149 -20.75 14.17 12.85
N LEU A 150 -21.92 13.59 12.98
CA LEU A 150 -22.88 13.41 11.87
C LEU A 150 -23.39 14.75 11.34
N SER A 151 -23.65 15.74 12.21
CA SER A 151 -24.10 17.06 11.79
C SER A 151 -23.05 17.82 10.94
N GLN A 152 -21.76 17.50 11.11
CA GLN A 152 -20.66 18.06 10.33
C GLN A 152 -20.31 17.21 9.08
N THR A 153 -20.96 16.05 8.92
CA THR A 153 -20.72 15.12 7.80
C THR A 153 -21.79 15.35 6.72
N PRO A 154 -21.41 15.45 5.43
CA PRO A 154 -22.39 15.50 4.33
C PRO A 154 -23.38 14.35 4.40
N ALA A 155 -24.65 14.62 4.07
CA ALA A 155 -25.75 13.65 4.25
C ALA A 155 -25.47 12.29 3.56
N GLU A 156 -24.88 12.33 2.37
CA GLU A 156 -24.50 11.14 1.60
C GLU A 156 -23.41 10.29 2.27
N ALA A 157 -22.59 10.86 3.16
CA ALA A 157 -21.51 10.17 3.85
C ALA A 157 -21.89 9.71 5.28
N GLN A 158 -23.02 10.17 5.84
CA GLN A 158 -23.44 9.83 7.21
C GLN A 158 -23.66 8.32 7.41
N GLY A 159 -24.21 7.63 6.39
CA GLY A 159 -24.37 6.18 6.42
C GLY A 159 -23.05 5.44 6.58
N THR A 160 -22.03 5.86 5.83
CA THR A 160 -20.67 5.29 5.92
C THR A 160 -20.04 5.53 7.29
N VAL A 161 -20.21 6.73 7.86
CA VAL A 161 -19.71 7.03 9.22
C VAL A 161 -20.37 6.15 10.27
N ASN A 162 -21.69 5.96 10.21
CA ASN A 162 -22.41 5.08 11.12
C ASN A 162 -21.94 3.61 11.01
N GLU A 163 -21.74 3.12 9.79
CA GLU A 163 -21.20 1.77 9.55
C GLU A 163 -19.80 1.61 10.14
N LEU A 164 -18.93 2.60 9.96
CA LEU A 164 -17.57 2.59 10.53
C LEU A 164 -17.60 2.59 12.07
N ILE A 165 -18.46 3.38 12.69
CA ILE A 165 -18.62 3.40 14.15
C ILE A 165 -19.11 2.03 14.66
N SER A 166 -20.06 1.39 13.95
CA SER A 166 -20.50 0.03 14.28
C SER A 166 -19.34 -0.98 14.20
N LYS A 167 -18.61 -0.98 13.10
CA LYS A 167 -17.40 -1.84 12.93
C LYS A 167 -16.38 -1.61 14.03
N LEU A 168 -16.10 -0.35 14.39
CA LEU A 168 -15.17 -0.04 15.48
C LEU A 168 -15.66 -0.55 16.85
N SER A 169 -17.00 -0.55 17.09
CA SER A 169 -17.59 -1.04 18.32
C SER A 169 -17.59 -2.56 18.44
N GLU A 170 -17.54 -3.27 17.32
CA GLU A 170 -17.53 -4.74 17.22
C GLU A 170 -16.11 -5.29 17.04
N SER A 171 -15.13 -4.43 16.70
CA SER A 171 -13.76 -4.83 16.39
C SER A 171 -13.04 -5.48 17.57
N ASN A 172 -12.20 -6.45 17.28
CA ASN A 172 -11.38 -7.17 18.25
C ASN A 172 -9.88 -7.00 17.96
N VAL A 173 -9.04 -7.37 18.92
CA VAL A 173 -7.58 -7.23 18.81
C VAL A 173 -7.01 -7.99 17.60
N GLY A 174 -7.58 -9.16 17.27
CA GLY A 174 -7.12 -9.96 16.14
C GLY A 174 -7.27 -9.23 14.80
N GLU A 175 -8.38 -8.52 14.58
CA GLU A 175 -8.61 -7.75 13.35
C GLU A 175 -7.58 -6.62 13.19
N TRP A 176 -7.23 -5.92 14.28
CA TRP A 176 -6.21 -4.90 14.26
C TRP A 176 -4.81 -5.46 13.94
N LEU A 177 -4.49 -6.64 14.49
CA LEU A 177 -3.23 -7.33 14.19
C LEU A 177 -3.17 -7.76 12.73
N MET A 178 -4.30 -8.17 12.13
CA MET A 178 -4.35 -8.48 10.69
C MET A 178 -4.07 -7.23 9.83
N GLY A 179 -4.63 -6.07 10.18
CA GLY A 179 -4.33 -4.83 9.46
C GLY A 179 -2.86 -4.41 9.57
N ILE A 180 -2.20 -4.63 10.72
CA ILE A 180 -0.76 -4.39 10.87
C ILE A 180 0.03 -5.39 10.01
N TRP A 181 -0.37 -6.65 9.99
CA TRP A 181 0.25 -7.70 9.16
C TRP A 181 0.14 -7.37 7.68
N GLU A 182 -1.05 -7.01 7.23
CA GLU A 182 -1.31 -6.59 5.84
C GLU A 182 -0.36 -5.44 5.41
N ARG A 183 -0.16 -4.42 6.26
CA ARG A 183 0.79 -3.33 5.95
C ARG A 183 2.24 -3.78 5.88
N ALA A 184 2.65 -4.73 6.72
CA ALA A 184 3.99 -5.32 6.63
C ALA A 184 4.15 -6.11 5.33
N THR A 185 3.12 -6.85 4.92
CA THR A 185 3.06 -7.59 3.65
C THR A 185 3.20 -6.65 2.45
N ALA A 186 2.43 -5.56 2.42
CA ALA A 186 2.51 -4.55 1.37
C ALA A 186 3.91 -3.91 1.27
N LEU A 187 4.53 -3.59 2.41
CA LEU A 187 5.88 -3.04 2.41
C LEU A 187 6.91 -4.02 1.84
N ILE A 188 6.81 -5.32 2.17
CA ILE A 188 7.67 -6.38 1.61
C ILE A 188 7.47 -6.47 0.10
N LEU A 189 6.23 -6.42 -0.38
CA LEU A 189 5.89 -6.44 -1.80
C LEU A 189 6.54 -5.24 -2.52
N HIS A 190 6.33 -4.03 -2.04
CA HIS A 190 6.88 -2.82 -2.66
C HIS A 190 8.40 -2.78 -2.69
N LEU A 191 9.08 -3.28 -1.64
CA LEU A 191 10.53 -3.45 -1.63
C LEU A 191 10.98 -4.42 -2.72
N SER A 192 10.27 -5.54 -2.85
CA SER A 192 10.58 -6.60 -3.80
C SER A 192 10.40 -6.14 -5.25
N LEU A 193 9.26 -5.53 -5.56
CA LEU A 193 8.96 -4.97 -6.88
C LEU A 193 9.95 -3.85 -7.25
N SER A 194 10.38 -3.03 -6.26
CA SER A 194 11.42 -2.01 -6.48
C SER A 194 12.74 -2.62 -6.92
N ILE A 195 13.14 -3.77 -6.38
CA ILE A 195 14.36 -4.48 -6.80
C ILE A 195 14.20 -5.02 -8.22
N LEU A 196 13.05 -5.58 -8.56
CA LEU A 196 12.80 -6.12 -9.91
C LEU A 196 12.84 -5.02 -10.98
N VAL A 197 12.11 -3.92 -10.76
CA VAL A 197 12.09 -2.80 -11.70
C VAL A 197 13.46 -2.11 -11.77
N TRP A 198 14.18 -1.99 -10.67
CA TRP A 198 15.55 -1.48 -10.67
C TRP A 198 16.48 -2.33 -11.52
N ALA A 199 16.41 -3.66 -11.41
CA ALA A 199 17.17 -4.58 -12.25
C ALA A 199 16.82 -4.40 -13.74
N ALA A 200 15.53 -4.27 -14.07
CA ALA A 200 15.08 -3.99 -15.45
C ALA A 200 15.72 -2.72 -16.00
N VAL A 201 15.69 -1.63 -15.23
CA VAL A 201 16.21 -0.31 -15.64
C VAL A 201 17.74 -0.31 -15.75
N ARG A 202 18.45 -0.97 -14.81
CA ARG A 202 19.92 -0.84 -14.70
C ARG A 202 20.68 -1.84 -15.56
N LYS A 203 20.17 -3.03 -15.76
CA LYS A 203 20.81 -4.07 -16.58
C LYS A 203 20.36 -3.98 -18.06
N GLY A 204 19.11 -3.59 -18.33
CA GLY A 204 18.60 -3.54 -19.72
C GLY A 204 18.54 -4.91 -20.40
N GLY A 205 18.44 -4.93 -21.73
CA GLY A 205 18.40 -6.17 -22.52
C GLY A 205 17.32 -7.14 -22.02
N LYS A 206 17.67 -8.40 -21.78
CA LYS A 206 16.73 -9.41 -21.28
C LYS A 206 16.15 -9.11 -19.88
N TRP A 207 16.80 -8.26 -19.08
CA TRP A 207 16.30 -7.87 -17.78
C TRP A 207 15.10 -6.95 -17.86
N LEU A 208 14.84 -6.31 -19.00
CA LEU A 208 13.65 -5.47 -19.20
C LEU A 208 12.35 -6.23 -19.00
N TRP A 209 12.33 -7.57 -19.18
CA TRP A 209 11.15 -8.38 -18.90
C TRP A 209 10.73 -8.39 -17.43
N LEU A 210 11.61 -8.01 -16.51
CA LEU A 210 11.25 -7.84 -15.10
C LEU A 210 10.27 -6.69 -14.87
N PHE A 211 10.20 -5.70 -15.76
CA PHE A 211 9.23 -4.62 -15.65
C PHE A 211 7.78 -5.10 -15.90
N PRO A 212 7.43 -5.69 -17.04
CA PRO A 212 6.07 -6.26 -17.19
C PRO A 212 5.80 -7.39 -16.19
N ALA A 213 6.79 -8.15 -15.76
CA ALA A 213 6.63 -9.13 -14.70
C ALA A 213 6.25 -8.46 -13.36
N ALA A 214 6.86 -7.33 -13.01
CA ALA A 214 6.49 -6.57 -11.81
C ALA A 214 5.04 -6.06 -11.87
N ILE A 215 4.60 -5.55 -13.03
CA ILE A 215 3.20 -5.15 -13.25
C ILE A 215 2.25 -6.32 -13.00
N LEU A 216 2.54 -7.50 -13.58
CA LEU A 216 1.69 -8.67 -13.43
C LEU A 216 1.69 -9.23 -12.00
N LEU A 217 2.84 -9.24 -11.32
CA LEU A 217 2.93 -9.70 -9.92
C LEU A 217 2.16 -8.77 -8.99
N HIS A 218 2.29 -7.45 -9.16
CA HIS A 218 1.53 -6.47 -8.39
C HIS A 218 0.02 -6.64 -8.65
N ALA A 219 -0.38 -6.65 -9.92
CA ALA A 219 -1.78 -6.83 -10.33
C ALA A 219 -2.39 -8.14 -9.80
N LEU A 220 -1.59 -9.22 -9.74
CA LEU A 220 -2.02 -10.50 -9.20
C LEU A 220 -2.32 -10.40 -7.71
N VAL A 221 -1.38 -9.87 -6.91
CA VAL A 221 -1.55 -9.76 -5.45
C VAL A 221 -2.74 -8.88 -5.10
N ASP A 222 -2.86 -7.69 -5.71
CA ASP A 222 -3.95 -6.75 -5.41
C ASP A 222 -5.30 -7.25 -5.94
N GLY A 223 -5.33 -7.80 -7.15
CA GLY A 223 -6.55 -8.39 -7.71
C GLY A 223 -7.03 -9.59 -6.90
N GLN A 224 -6.12 -10.44 -6.44
CA GLN A 224 -6.44 -11.58 -5.59
C GLN A 224 -6.94 -11.13 -4.22
N ALA A 225 -6.37 -10.08 -3.63
CA ALA A 225 -6.85 -9.51 -2.38
C ALA A 225 -8.35 -9.14 -2.45
N VAL A 226 -8.81 -8.51 -3.55
CA VAL A 226 -10.22 -8.18 -3.77
C VAL A 226 -11.13 -9.43 -3.76
N ILE A 227 -10.66 -10.53 -4.32
CA ILE A 227 -11.41 -11.81 -4.34
C ILE A 227 -11.43 -12.45 -2.96
N LEU A 228 -10.26 -12.53 -2.32
CA LEU A 228 -10.08 -13.22 -1.04
C LEU A 228 -10.86 -12.55 0.09
N VAL A 229 -10.86 -11.22 0.16
CA VAL A 229 -11.64 -10.46 1.17
C VAL A 229 -13.13 -10.81 1.12
N LYS A 230 -13.66 -11.20 -0.04
CA LYS A 230 -15.08 -11.58 -0.19
C LYS A 230 -15.36 -13.08 -0.06
N SER A 231 -14.35 -13.94 -0.18
CA SER A 231 -14.51 -15.40 -0.29
C SER A 231 -13.80 -16.21 0.79
N ALA A 232 -12.92 -15.60 1.57
CA ALA A 232 -12.13 -16.27 2.59
C ALA A 232 -12.18 -15.52 3.94
N SER A 233 -11.72 -16.17 5.01
CA SER A 233 -11.52 -15.47 6.28
C SER A 233 -10.34 -14.50 6.20
N THR A 234 -10.35 -13.45 7.01
CA THR A 234 -9.26 -12.46 7.08
C THR A 234 -7.90 -13.14 7.30
N LEU A 235 -7.83 -14.10 8.23
CA LEU A 235 -6.58 -14.85 8.48
C LEU A 235 -6.11 -15.61 7.23
N ALA A 236 -7.01 -16.27 6.49
CA ALA A 236 -6.65 -16.98 5.27
C ALA A 236 -6.18 -16.02 4.19
N THR A 237 -6.89 -14.90 4.02
CA THR A 237 -6.52 -13.83 3.08
C THR A 237 -5.11 -13.32 3.35
N GLU A 238 -4.84 -12.87 4.57
CA GLU A 238 -3.54 -12.30 4.93
C GLU A 238 -2.40 -13.34 4.85
N THR A 239 -2.69 -14.60 5.19
CA THR A 239 -1.70 -15.69 5.08
C THR A 239 -1.32 -15.97 3.63
N ILE A 240 -2.30 -15.99 2.72
CA ILE A 240 -2.05 -16.21 1.27
C ILE A 240 -1.25 -15.04 0.70
N LEU A 241 -1.69 -13.80 0.92
CA LEU A 241 -1.01 -12.61 0.41
C LEU A 241 0.42 -12.47 0.97
N PHE A 242 0.62 -12.81 2.23
CA PHE A 242 1.96 -12.84 2.84
C PHE A 242 2.85 -13.91 2.20
N ALA A 243 2.34 -15.11 1.96
CA ALA A 243 3.10 -16.17 1.30
C ALA A 243 3.53 -15.75 -0.12
N GLU A 244 2.65 -15.06 -0.87
CA GLU A 244 2.97 -14.52 -2.18
C GLU A 244 4.03 -13.41 -2.10
N ALA A 245 3.89 -12.47 -1.17
CA ALA A 245 4.87 -11.41 -0.95
C ALA A 245 6.26 -11.99 -0.60
N ILE A 246 6.32 -13.06 0.22
CA ILE A 246 7.57 -13.77 0.55
C ILE A 246 8.14 -14.50 -0.69
N ALA A 247 7.31 -15.12 -1.51
CA ALA A 247 7.78 -15.75 -2.76
C ALA A 247 8.37 -14.71 -3.73
N ILE A 248 7.70 -13.56 -3.88
CA ILE A 248 8.21 -12.44 -4.69
C ILE A 248 9.49 -11.87 -4.08
N ALA A 249 9.59 -11.76 -2.76
CA ALA A 249 10.79 -11.31 -2.07
C ALA A 249 11.97 -12.28 -2.26
N ALA A 250 11.73 -13.58 -2.21
CA ALA A 250 12.74 -14.58 -2.51
C ALA A 250 13.25 -14.45 -3.96
N PHE A 251 12.36 -14.26 -4.92
CA PHE A 251 12.73 -13.99 -6.31
C PHE A 251 13.53 -12.70 -6.45
N ALA A 252 13.06 -11.61 -5.84
CA ALA A 252 13.76 -10.32 -5.86
C ALA A 252 15.16 -10.41 -5.21
N PHE A 253 15.33 -11.21 -4.16
CA PHE A 253 16.64 -11.47 -3.54
C PHE A 253 17.61 -12.18 -4.50
N LEU A 254 17.14 -13.16 -5.27
CA LEU A 254 17.96 -13.81 -6.28
C LEU A 254 18.39 -12.84 -7.40
N VAL A 255 17.47 -11.94 -7.79
CA VAL A 255 17.75 -10.85 -8.74
C VAL A 255 18.75 -9.87 -8.15
N ALA A 256 18.62 -9.48 -6.88
CA ALA A 256 19.51 -8.55 -6.19
C ALA A 256 20.97 -9.03 -6.17
N LYS A 257 21.19 -10.32 -5.92
CA LYS A 257 22.55 -10.93 -5.98
C LYS A 257 23.20 -10.71 -7.33
N ARG A 258 22.45 -10.73 -8.43
CA ARG A 258 22.95 -10.54 -9.79
C ARG A 258 23.08 -9.07 -10.21
N ILE A 259 22.51 -8.13 -9.46
CA ILE A 259 22.75 -6.69 -9.68
C ILE A 259 24.11 -6.30 -9.09
N SER A 260 24.45 -6.86 -7.94
CA SER A 260 25.64 -6.51 -7.16
C SER A 260 26.90 -7.27 -7.61
N SER A 261 26.77 -8.29 -8.44
CA SER A 261 27.84 -8.97 -9.17
C SER A 261 28.15 -8.28 -10.50
#